data_e0d111f3e1858e0a67bda0a74110dccc
#
_entry.id   e0d111f3e1858e0a67bda0a74110dccc
#
_cell.length_a   1.000
_cell.length_b   1.000
_cell.length_c   1.000
_cell.angle_alpha   90.00
_cell.angle_beta   90.00
_cell.angle_gamma   90.00
#
_symmetry.space_group_name_H-M   'P 1'
#
loop_
_entity.id
_entity.type
_entity.pdbx_description
1 polymer ?
#
loop_
_entity_poly.entity_id
_entity_poly.type
_entity_poly.pdbx_seq_one_letter_code
_entity_poly.pdbx_strand_id
1 'polypeptide(L)' 'LPDLLGVLETILRSRRIYFEKVFSYAEAGRIQRIRKNGRLLSEEYKEDGIHVTAYVPVELFEELYR' A
#
# COMPACT_ATOMS: atom_id res chain seq x y z
N LEU A 1 5.31 27.30 16.82
CA LEU A 1 5.16 26.04 17.48
C LEU A 1 5.87 24.94 16.72
N PRO A 2 7.09 24.64 17.13
CA PRO A 2 7.89 23.63 16.45
C PRO A 2 7.22 22.25 16.46
N ASP A 3 6.47 21.99 17.50
CA ASP A 3 5.81 20.69 17.64
C ASP A 3 4.82 20.44 16.50
N LEU A 4 4.12 21.48 16.11
CA LEU A 4 3.17 21.36 15.03
C LEU A 4 3.86 21.04 13.72
N LEU A 5 4.99 21.68 13.49
CA LEU A 5 5.77 21.44 12.28
C LEU A 5 6.31 20.03 12.29
N GLY A 6 6.80 19.60 13.43
CA GLY A 6 7.30 18.24 13.54
C GLY A 6 6.23 17.20 13.31
N VAL A 7 5.04 17.45 13.82
CA VAL A 7 3.94 16.53 13.64
C VAL A 7 3.55 16.44 12.18
N LEU A 8 3.50 17.58 11.51
CA LEU A 8 3.16 17.59 10.09
C LEU A 8 4.19 16.82 9.27
N GLU A 9 5.45 17.02 9.56
CA GLU A 9 6.49 16.30 8.85
C GLU A 9 6.39 14.81 9.10
N THR A 10 6.10 14.41 10.32
CA THR A 10 5.96 13.02 10.66
C THR A 10 4.80 12.40 9.90
N ILE A 11 3.71 13.11 9.82
CA ILE A 11 2.55 12.63 9.10
C ILE A 11 2.87 12.45 7.61
N LEU A 12 3.55 13.40 7.03
CA LEU A 12 3.91 13.32 5.62
C LEU A 12 4.85 12.16 5.34
N ARG A 13 5.83 11.97 6.21
CA ARG A 13 6.77 10.88 6.02
C ARG A 13 6.17 9.51 6.33
N SER A 14 5.31 9.48 7.32
CA SER A 14 4.68 8.23 7.74
C SER A 14 3.37 7.97 7.03
N ARG A 15 3.02 8.83 6.12
CA ARG A 15 1.73 8.73 5.46
C ARG A 15 1.63 7.44 4.69
N ARG A 16 0.77 6.59 5.15
CA ARG A 16 0.50 5.34 4.49
C ARG A 16 -0.96 5.29 4.13
N ILE A 17 -1.23 4.80 2.95
CA ILE A 17 -2.58 4.74 2.44
C ILE A 17 -3.11 3.34 2.64
N TYR A 18 -4.28 3.24 3.23
CA TYR A 18 -4.95 1.96 3.35
C TYR A 18 -5.34 1.54 1.94
N PHE A 19 -4.83 0.41 1.54
CA PHE A 19 -4.94 -0.06 0.19
C PHE A 19 -5.67 -1.39 0.16
N GLU A 20 -6.69 -1.46 -0.69
CA GLU A 20 -7.43 -2.69 -0.84
C GLU A 20 -7.76 -2.85 -2.32
N LYS A 21 -7.29 -3.91 -2.90
CA LYS A 21 -7.47 -4.11 -4.32
C LYS A 21 -7.47 -5.60 -4.66
N VAL A 22 -8.17 -5.93 -5.73
CA VAL A 22 -8.18 -7.30 -6.25
C VAL A 22 -7.23 -7.35 -7.44
N PHE A 23 -6.25 -8.22 -7.36
CA PHE A 23 -5.30 -8.43 -8.44
C PHE A 23 -5.58 -9.75 -9.14
N SER A 24 -5.30 -9.80 -10.43
CA SER A 24 -5.38 -11.06 -11.13
C SER A 24 -4.16 -11.91 -10.75
N TYR A 25 -4.27 -13.21 -10.99
CA TYR A 25 -3.16 -14.10 -10.66
C TYR A 25 -1.90 -13.75 -11.47
N ALA A 26 -2.08 -13.18 -12.64
CA ALA A 26 -0.96 -12.76 -13.44
C ALA A 26 -0.22 -11.57 -12.83
N GLU A 27 -0.87 -10.86 -11.92
CA GLU A 27 -0.28 -9.69 -11.28
C GLU A 27 0.32 -9.98 -9.91
N ALA A 28 0.58 -11.24 -9.64
CA ALA A 28 1.16 -11.63 -8.35
C ALA A 28 2.47 -10.90 -8.06
N GLY A 29 3.22 -10.56 -9.11
CA GLY A 29 4.47 -9.84 -8.93
C GLY A 29 4.28 -8.47 -8.29
N ARG A 30 3.14 -7.83 -8.56
CA ARG A 30 2.86 -6.53 -7.97
C ARG A 30 2.64 -6.65 -6.47
N ILE A 31 2.07 -7.76 -6.04
CA ILE A 31 1.83 -8.01 -4.62
C ILE A 31 3.15 -8.11 -3.88
N GLN A 32 4.14 -8.72 -4.51
CA GLN A 32 5.46 -8.81 -3.90
C GLN A 32 6.08 -7.44 -3.72
N ARG A 33 5.86 -6.54 -4.66
CA ARG A 33 6.35 -5.17 -4.53
C ARG A 33 5.69 -4.47 -3.36
N ILE A 34 4.39 -4.72 -3.16
CA ILE A 34 3.67 -4.16 -2.02
C ILE A 34 4.27 -4.67 -0.71
N ARG A 35 4.57 -5.96 -0.65
CA ARG A 35 5.17 -6.53 0.55
C ARG A 35 6.54 -5.95 0.82
N LYS A 36 7.29 -5.70 -0.24
CA LYS A 36 8.64 -5.19 -0.10
C LYS A 36 8.66 -3.70 0.26
N ASN A 37 7.82 -2.90 -0.39
CA ASN A 37 7.84 -1.46 -0.22
C ASN A 37 6.79 -0.94 0.76
N GLY A 38 5.76 -1.71 1.01
CA GLY A 38 4.71 -1.34 1.94
C GLY A 38 4.56 -2.40 3.01
N ARG A 39 3.37 -2.48 3.59
CA ARG A 39 3.07 -3.46 4.61
C ARG A 39 1.84 -4.25 4.20
N LEU A 40 2.02 -5.51 3.93
CA LEU A 40 0.91 -6.38 3.57
C LEU A 40 0.18 -6.82 4.83
N LEU A 41 -1.11 -6.52 4.87
CA LEU A 41 -1.93 -6.88 6.01
C LEU A 41 -2.63 -8.22 5.79
N SER A 42 -3.17 -8.40 4.59
CA SER A 42 -3.96 -9.59 4.29
C SER A 42 -3.89 -9.91 2.82
N GLU A 43 -3.96 -11.18 2.53
CA GLU A 43 -3.88 -11.66 1.16
C GLU A 43 -4.77 -12.89 1.05
N GLU A 44 -5.81 -12.81 0.25
CA GLU A 44 -6.71 -13.93 0.05
C GLU A 44 -6.80 -14.30 -1.42
N TYR A 45 -6.65 -15.57 -1.71
CA TYR A 45 -6.76 -16.09 -3.07
C TYR A 45 -8.17 -16.58 -3.32
N LYS A 46 -8.88 -15.93 -4.21
CA LYS A 46 -10.24 -16.27 -4.53
C LYS A 46 -10.39 -16.51 -6.02
N GLU A 47 -11.57 -17.00 -6.42
CA GLU A 47 -11.81 -17.33 -7.82
C GLU A 47 -11.72 -16.11 -8.73
N ASP A 48 -12.16 -14.97 -8.26
CA ASP A 48 -12.14 -13.74 -9.04
C ASP A 48 -10.81 -13.02 -8.99
N GLY A 49 -9.87 -13.51 -8.18
CA GLY A 49 -8.56 -12.90 -8.09
C GLY A 49 -7.99 -12.97 -6.69
N ILE A 50 -6.96 -12.18 -6.46
CA ILE A 50 -6.27 -12.12 -5.19
C ILE A 50 -6.67 -10.84 -4.47
N HIS A 51 -7.36 -10.99 -3.36
CA HIS A 51 -7.79 -9.83 -2.56
C HIS A 51 -6.67 -9.43 -1.63
N VAL A 52 -6.12 -8.26 -1.84
CA VAL A 52 -4.97 -7.78 -1.09
C VAL A 52 -5.33 -6.55 -0.28
N THR A 53 -4.98 -6.56 0.98
CA THR A 53 -5.15 -5.44 1.88
C THR A 53 -3.79 -5.08 2.44
N ALA A 54 -3.39 -3.84 2.27
CA ALA A 54 -2.06 -3.42 2.69
C ALA A 54 -2.00 -1.91 2.92
N TYR A 55 -0.96 -1.50 3.61
CA TYR A 55 -0.62 -0.09 3.72
C TYR A 55 0.54 0.18 2.78
N VAL A 56 0.37 1.15 1.91
CA VAL A 56 1.41 1.50 0.95
C VAL A 56 1.73 2.99 1.03
N PRO A 57 2.97 3.38 0.71
CA PRO A 57 3.31 4.79 0.63
C PRO A 57 2.63 5.42 -0.59
N VAL A 58 2.49 6.74 -0.54
CA VAL A 58 1.84 7.47 -1.63
C VAL A 58 2.49 7.16 -2.97
N GLU A 59 3.79 7.08 -2.99
CA GLU A 59 4.53 6.82 -4.23
C GLU A 59 4.12 5.50 -4.86
N LEU A 60 4.04 4.47 -4.05
CA LEU A 60 3.67 3.15 -4.55
C LEU A 60 2.19 3.11 -4.92
N PHE A 61 1.37 3.80 -4.16
CA PHE A 61 -0.05 3.86 -4.45
C PHE A 61 -0.31 4.44 -5.84
N GLU A 62 0.37 5.53 -6.16
CA GLU A 62 0.22 6.14 -7.47
C GLU A 62 0.70 5.21 -8.57
N GLU A 63 1.79 4.52 -8.33
CA GLU A 63 2.34 3.59 -9.31
C GLU A 63 1.37 2.44 -9.59
N LEU A 64 0.71 1.95 -8.56
CA LEU A 64 -0.21 0.84 -8.70
C LEU A 64 -1.49 1.21 -9.45
N TYR A 65 -1.83 2.48 -9.45
CA TYR A 65 -3.07 2.95 -10.08
C TYR A 65 -2.85 3.61 -11.43
N ARG A 66 -1.69 3.49 -11.98
CA ARG A 66 -1.41 4.01 -13.32
C ARG A 66 -1.77 3.04 -14.40
#